data_32f57bd698baaedfdfa721047b6d4545
#
_entry.id   32f57bd698baaedfdfa721047b6d4545
#
_cell.length_a   1.000
_cell.length_b   1.000
_cell.length_c   1.000
_cell.angle_alpha   90.00
_cell.angle_beta   90.00
_cell.angle_gamma   90.00
#
_symmetry.space_group_name_H-M   'P 1'
#
loop_
_entity.id
_entity.type
_entity.pdbx_description
1 polymer ?
#
loop_
_entity_poly.entity_id
_entity_poly.type
_entity_poly.pdbx_seq_one_letter_code
_entity_poly.pdbx_strand_id
1 'polypeptide(L)'
;MEITFLCAPAENAQFPGQTFDVVTACQCFPYFRHEELAKHLHTILKSDGRFAIMYMAWLPLEDRIAAKSEELILQYNPDWTGCNEVRRRIGIPDAYDAYFTLEEEELFDIAVPFTRDSWNGRIKACRGIGASLSEAEIEAFEKEHRSLLQQIAPEEFEILHYAAIIVMRKKPGLD
;
A
#
# COMPACT_ATOMS: atom_id res chain seq x y z
N MET A 1 -0.63 -13.53 21.01
CA MET A 1 0.18 -13.34 19.77
C MET A 1 1.35 -12.46 20.14
N GLU A 2 2.56 -12.91 19.85
CA GLU A 2 3.78 -12.12 20.06
C GLU A 2 4.12 -11.39 18.78
N ILE A 3 4.42 -10.08 18.87
CA ILE A 3 4.79 -9.25 17.70
C ILE A 3 6.17 -8.65 17.99
N THR A 4 7.09 -8.83 17.06
CA THR A 4 8.43 -8.23 17.12
C THR A 4 8.55 -7.17 16.02
N PHE A 5 9.02 -5.97 16.37
CA PHE A 5 9.30 -4.90 15.42
C PHE A 5 10.81 -4.87 15.12
N LEU A 6 11.14 -4.85 13.82
CA LEU A 6 12.51 -4.73 13.34
C LEU A 6 12.61 -3.55 12.38
N CYS A 7 13.53 -2.62 12.64
CA CYS A 7 13.84 -1.51 11.75
C CYS A 7 15.10 -1.86 10.94
N ALA A 8 14.91 -2.40 9.73
CA ALA A 8 15.97 -2.76 8.81
C ALA A 8 15.43 -2.77 7.36
N PRO A 9 16.29 -2.59 6.33
CA PRO A 9 15.91 -2.89 4.96
C PRO A 9 15.47 -4.36 4.85
N ALA A 10 14.33 -4.60 4.19
CA ALA A 10 13.77 -5.95 4.08
C ALA A 10 14.72 -6.93 3.39
N GLU A 11 15.48 -6.44 2.42
CA GLU A 11 16.45 -7.21 1.64
C GLU A 11 17.64 -7.74 2.48
N ASN A 12 17.90 -7.09 3.61
CA ASN A 12 19.08 -7.37 4.46
C ASN A 12 18.71 -7.80 5.88
N ALA A 13 17.42 -7.90 6.20
CA ALA A 13 16.95 -8.30 7.53
C ALA A 13 17.41 -9.73 7.84
N GLN A 14 18.10 -9.91 8.97
CA GLN A 14 18.71 -11.20 9.31
C GLN A 14 17.71 -12.13 9.99
N PHE A 15 17.41 -13.22 9.34
CA PHE A 15 16.59 -14.31 9.86
C PHE A 15 17.27 -15.66 9.58
N PRO A 16 17.05 -16.68 10.41
CA PRO A 16 17.43 -18.05 10.04
C PRO A 16 16.74 -18.48 8.75
N GLY A 17 17.37 -19.34 7.96
CA GLY A 17 16.74 -19.90 6.77
C GLY A 17 15.48 -20.68 7.13
N GLN A 18 14.53 -20.73 6.22
CA GLN A 18 13.27 -21.48 6.35
C GLN A 18 12.47 -21.17 7.64
N THR A 19 12.42 -19.87 8.01
CA THR A 19 11.73 -19.42 9.23
C THR A 19 10.25 -19.18 9.00
N PHE A 20 9.87 -18.58 7.86
CA PHE A 20 8.53 -18.06 7.66
C PHE A 20 7.68 -18.98 6.76
N ASP A 21 6.42 -19.16 7.16
CA ASP A 21 5.39 -19.77 6.33
C ASP A 21 4.90 -18.79 5.26
N VAL A 22 4.75 -17.52 5.64
CA VAL A 22 4.30 -16.44 4.77
C VAL A 22 5.09 -15.16 5.06
N VAL A 23 5.48 -14.47 4.00
CA VAL A 23 5.96 -13.08 4.05
C VAL A 23 4.99 -12.20 3.25
N THR A 24 4.67 -11.03 3.75
CA THR A 24 3.74 -10.11 3.09
C THR A 24 4.39 -8.76 2.80
N ALA A 25 4.08 -8.17 1.64
CA ALA A 25 4.42 -6.81 1.28
C ALA A 25 3.13 -6.01 1.03
N CYS A 26 2.72 -5.21 2.04
CA CYS A 26 1.51 -4.41 1.99
C CYS A 26 1.87 -2.96 1.65
N GLN A 27 1.49 -2.44 0.48
CA GLN A 27 1.72 -1.07 -0.01
C GLN A 27 3.20 -0.68 -0.20
N CYS A 28 4.16 -1.57 0.01
CA CYS A 28 5.59 -1.26 0.00
C CYS A 28 6.37 -1.93 -1.15
N PHE A 29 5.73 -2.82 -1.92
CA PHE A 29 6.40 -3.61 -2.94
C PHE A 29 7.21 -2.79 -3.96
N PRO A 30 6.75 -1.65 -4.50
CA PRO A 30 7.51 -0.86 -5.49
C PRO A 30 8.81 -0.23 -4.96
N TYR A 31 9.04 -0.24 -3.65
CA TYR A 31 10.21 0.41 -3.04
C TYR A 31 11.41 -0.52 -2.83
N PHE A 32 11.26 -1.82 -3.10
CA PHE A 32 12.29 -2.81 -2.85
C PHE A 32 13.33 -2.91 -3.97
N ARG A 33 14.53 -3.33 -3.61
CA ARG A 33 15.53 -3.83 -4.55
C ARG A 33 15.20 -5.29 -4.87
N HIS A 34 14.45 -5.48 -5.95
CA HIS A 34 13.77 -6.74 -6.26
C HIS A 34 14.69 -7.94 -6.43
N GLU A 35 15.87 -7.77 -7.05
CA GLU A 35 16.85 -8.85 -7.23
C GLU A 35 17.37 -9.38 -5.88
N GLU A 36 17.70 -8.47 -4.96
CA GLU A 36 18.16 -8.82 -3.62
C GLU A 36 17.03 -9.44 -2.79
N LEU A 37 15.84 -8.81 -2.83
CA LEU A 37 14.70 -9.27 -2.06
C LEU A 37 14.22 -10.65 -2.50
N ALA A 38 14.12 -10.93 -3.80
CA ALA A 38 13.65 -12.22 -4.30
C ALA A 38 14.53 -13.37 -3.80
N LYS A 39 15.86 -13.21 -3.87
CA LYS A 39 16.82 -14.17 -3.33
C LYS A 39 16.71 -14.32 -1.81
N HIS A 40 16.60 -13.21 -1.09
CA HIS A 40 16.48 -13.21 0.37
C HIS A 40 15.21 -13.92 0.83
N LEU A 41 14.06 -13.58 0.23
CA LEU A 41 12.77 -14.23 0.51
C LEU A 41 12.83 -15.74 0.28
N HIS A 42 13.47 -16.17 -0.81
CA HIS A 42 13.65 -17.61 -1.07
C HIS A 42 14.41 -18.31 0.06
N THR A 43 15.41 -17.65 0.64
CA THR A 43 16.20 -18.21 1.76
C THR A 43 15.38 -18.31 3.05
N ILE A 44 14.62 -17.29 3.40
CA ILE A 44 13.92 -17.22 4.70
C ILE A 44 12.54 -17.90 4.72
N LEU A 45 11.92 -18.11 3.56
CA LEU A 45 10.67 -18.86 3.45
C LEU A 45 10.92 -20.37 3.56
N LYS A 46 10.03 -21.07 4.25
CA LYS A 46 9.97 -22.54 4.29
C LYS A 46 9.74 -23.11 2.90
N SER A 47 9.92 -24.43 2.73
CA SER A 47 9.77 -25.12 1.44
C SER A 47 8.42 -24.88 0.76
N ASP A 48 7.34 -24.79 1.54
CA ASP A 48 5.99 -24.49 1.05
C ASP A 48 5.58 -23.03 1.31
N GLY A 49 6.56 -22.17 1.59
CA GLY A 49 6.32 -20.78 1.96
C GLY A 49 5.78 -19.93 0.81
N ARG A 50 5.05 -18.88 1.16
CA ARG A 50 4.43 -17.97 0.22
C ARG A 50 4.87 -16.52 0.43
N PHE A 51 5.03 -15.82 -0.65
CA PHE A 51 5.18 -14.36 -0.65
C PHE A 51 3.89 -13.74 -1.19
N ALA A 52 3.20 -12.96 -0.35
CA ALA A 52 1.98 -12.28 -0.71
C ALA A 52 2.21 -10.78 -0.84
N ILE A 53 1.83 -10.22 -1.98
CA ILE A 53 1.92 -8.79 -2.29
C ILE A 53 0.52 -8.24 -2.31
N MET A 54 0.29 -7.17 -1.55
CA MET A 54 -1.03 -6.54 -1.44
C MET A 54 -0.91 -5.04 -1.70
N TYR A 55 -1.83 -4.55 -2.51
CA TYR A 55 -1.97 -3.13 -2.82
C TYR A 55 -3.44 -2.73 -2.77
N MET A 56 -3.74 -1.57 -2.22
CA MET A 56 -5.09 -1.01 -2.18
C MET A 56 -5.01 0.51 -2.33
N ALA A 57 -5.85 1.05 -3.19
CA ALA A 57 -5.95 2.49 -3.38
C ALA A 57 -7.39 2.92 -3.65
N TRP A 58 -7.74 4.15 -3.26
CA TRP A 58 -9.01 4.76 -3.62
C TRP A 58 -9.03 5.13 -5.11
N LEU A 59 -10.25 5.23 -5.66
CA LEU A 59 -10.48 5.50 -7.08
C LEU A 59 -11.08 6.91 -7.27
N PRO A 60 -10.27 7.96 -7.34
CA PRO A 60 -10.76 9.34 -7.36
C PRO A 60 -11.54 9.69 -8.63
N LEU A 61 -11.31 8.98 -9.73
CA LEU A 61 -12.05 9.21 -10.99
C LEU A 61 -13.49 8.67 -10.93
N GLU A 62 -13.81 7.83 -9.95
CA GLU A 62 -15.13 7.19 -9.79
C GLU A 62 -15.77 7.54 -8.44
N ASP A 63 -15.01 8.05 -7.48
CA ASP A 63 -15.48 8.45 -6.16
C ASP A 63 -15.33 9.96 -5.96
N ARG A 64 -16.48 10.64 -5.81
CA ARG A 64 -16.52 12.10 -5.69
C ARG A 64 -15.82 12.62 -4.44
N ILE A 65 -15.92 11.92 -3.31
CA ILE A 65 -15.32 12.39 -2.04
C ILE A 65 -13.80 12.25 -2.14
N ALA A 66 -13.31 11.12 -2.69
CA ALA A 66 -11.90 10.93 -2.96
C ALA A 66 -11.36 11.96 -3.95
N ALA A 67 -12.08 12.23 -5.06
CA ALA A 67 -11.70 13.26 -6.03
C ALA A 67 -11.52 14.64 -5.37
N LYS A 68 -12.49 15.07 -4.57
CA LYS A 68 -12.44 16.38 -3.90
C LYS A 68 -11.33 16.46 -2.85
N SER A 69 -11.02 15.35 -2.19
CA SER A 69 -9.88 15.28 -1.28
C SER A 69 -8.55 15.42 -2.04
N GLU A 70 -8.39 14.77 -3.20
CA GLU A 70 -7.20 14.92 -4.05
C GLU A 70 -7.06 16.33 -4.65
N GLU A 71 -8.16 16.94 -5.09
CA GLU A 71 -8.14 18.33 -5.54
C GLU A 71 -7.57 19.26 -4.45
N LEU A 72 -7.93 19.05 -3.19
CA LEU A 72 -7.40 19.82 -2.08
C LEU A 72 -5.93 19.49 -1.79
N ILE A 73 -5.53 18.20 -1.84
CA ILE A 73 -4.12 17.84 -1.71
C ILE A 73 -3.26 18.58 -2.73
N LEU A 74 -3.69 18.62 -3.99
CA LEU A 74 -2.96 19.28 -5.08
C LEU A 74 -2.87 20.81 -4.95
N GLN A 75 -3.78 21.44 -4.19
CA GLN A 75 -3.65 22.88 -3.86
C GLN A 75 -2.51 23.13 -2.87
N TYR A 76 -2.28 22.22 -1.93
CA TYR A 76 -1.20 22.28 -0.95
C TYR A 76 0.12 21.71 -1.45
N ASN A 77 0.06 20.70 -2.32
CA ASN A 77 1.22 20.02 -2.88
C ASN A 77 0.98 19.73 -4.37
N PRO A 78 1.21 20.72 -5.26
CA PRO A 78 1.01 20.56 -6.71
C PRO A 78 1.88 19.47 -7.36
N ASP A 79 3.01 19.17 -6.76
CA ASP A 79 3.97 18.17 -7.28
C ASP A 79 3.65 16.73 -6.81
N TRP A 80 2.55 16.53 -6.08
CA TRP A 80 2.18 15.18 -5.64
C TRP A 80 1.75 14.29 -6.80
N THR A 81 2.50 13.22 -7.00
CA THR A 81 2.30 12.26 -8.10
C THR A 81 1.37 11.09 -7.77
N GLY A 82 0.84 11.01 -6.54
CA GLY A 82 -0.03 9.92 -6.10
C GLY A 82 -1.52 10.11 -6.40
N CYS A 83 -1.88 11.11 -7.20
CA CYS A 83 -3.26 11.40 -7.60
C CYS A 83 -3.71 10.61 -8.84
N ASN A 84 -5.02 10.63 -9.11
CA ASN A 84 -5.66 10.03 -10.29
C ASN A 84 -5.38 8.51 -10.41
N GLU A 85 -5.34 7.81 -9.30
CA GLU A 85 -5.12 6.36 -9.30
C GLU A 85 -6.22 5.64 -10.09
N VAL A 86 -5.81 4.62 -10.84
CA VAL A 86 -6.70 3.74 -11.62
C VAL A 86 -6.41 2.28 -11.27
N ARG A 87 -7.37 1.41 -11.51
CA ARG A 87 -7.19 -0.03 -11.31
C ARG A 87 -6.03 -0.53 -12.15
N ARG A 88 -5.10 -1.20 -11.50
CA ARG A 88 -3.97 -1.83 -12.17
C ARG A 88 -3.55 -3.13 -11.47
N ARG A 89 -3.08 -4.07 -12.25
CA ARG A 89 -2.42 -5.27 -11.73
C ARG A 89 -1.06 -4.90 -11.15
N ILE A 90 -0.62 -5.68 -10.17
CA ILE A 90 0.73 -5.54 -9.63
C ILE A 90 1.72 -6.12 -10.65
N GLY A 91 2.63 -5.32 -11.16
CA GLY A 91 3.72 -5.80 -12.02
C GLY A 91 4.76 -6.55 -11.18
N ILE A 92 5.03 -7.80 -11.54
CA ILE A 92 6.08 -8.60 -10.90
C ILE A 92 7.34 -8.53 -11.76
N PRO A 93 8.47 -8.03 -11.22
CA PRO A 93 9.75 -8.06 -11.92
C PRO A 93 10.24 -9.49 -12.18
N ASP A 94 10.91 -9.71 -13.31
CA ASP A 94 11.47 -11.00 -13.74
C ASP A 94 12.43 -11.62 -12.71
N ALA A 95 13.01 -10.80 -11.83
CA ALA A 95 13.87 -11.25 -10.73
C ALA A 95 13.23 -12.33 -9.83
N TYR A 96 11.89 -12.35 -9.78
CA TYR A 96 11.16 -13.35 -8.98
C TYR A 96 10.98 -14.68 -9.70
N ASP A 97 11.08 -14.72 -11.03
CA ASP A 97 10.83 -15.93 -11.83
C ASP A 97 11.79 -17.09 -11.51
N ALA A 98 13.02 -16.78 -11.13
CA ALA A 98 13.98 -17.81 -10.72
C ALA A 98 13.56 -18.53 -9.41
N TYR A 99 12.89 -17.82 -8.50
CA TYR A 99 12.68 -18.25 -7.11
C TYR A 99 11.24 -18.63 -6.79
N PHE A 100 10.27 -18.10 -7.54
CA PHE A 100 8.86 -18.23 -7.24
C PHE A 100 8.03 -18.64 -8.45
N THR A 101 6.85 -19.20 -8.17
CA THR A 101 5.79 -19.45 -9.15
C THR A 101 4.57 -18.66 -8.73
N LEU A 102 3.94 -17.94 -9.65
CA LEU A 102 2.66 -17.29 -9.40
C LEU A 102 1.60 -18.36 -9.07
N GLU A 103 0.96 -18.27 -7.92
CA GLU A 103 -0.10 -19.18 -7.46
C GLU A 103 -1.47 -18.55 -7.63
N GLU A 104 -1.61 -17.27 -7.30
CA GLU A 104 -2.88 -16.53 -7.34
C GLU A 104 -2.68 -15.07 -7.69
N GLU A 105 -3.59 -14.50 -8.45
CA GLU A 105 -3.67 -13.07 -8.74
C GLU A 105 -5.12 -12.64 -8.74
N GLU A 106 -5.46 -11.69 -7.89
CA GLU A 106 -6.80 -11.10 -7.81
C GLU A 106 -6.76 -9.58 -7.94
N LEU A 107 -7.78 -9.03 -8.57
CA LEU A 107 -8.06 -7.60 -8.66
C LEU A 107 -9.56 -7.40 -8.49
N PHE A 108 -9.96 -6.66 -7.46
CA PHE A 108 -11.38 -6.45 -7.15
C PHE A 108 -11.63 -5.08 -6.53
N ASP A 109 -12.86 -4.62 -6.63
CA ASP A 109 -13.31 -3.40 -6.00
C ASP A 109 -13.80 -3.65 -4.58
N ILE A 110 -13.61 -2.68 -3.72
CA ILE A 110 -14.08 -2.71 -2.35
C ILE A 110 -14.54 -1.31 -1.90
N ALA A 111 -15.73 -1.23 -1.34
CA ALA A 111 -16.20 -0.05 -0.65
C ALA A 111 -15.70 -0.07 0.79
N VAL A 112 -14.85 0.89 1.15
CA VAL A 112 -14.25 0.96 2.48
C VAL A 112 -15.00 1.99 3.32
N PRO A 113 -15.57 1.61 4.47
CA PRO A 113 -16.31 2.52 5.32
C PRO A 113 -15.40 3.51 6.05
N PHE A 114 -15.82 4.77 6.08
CA PHE A 114 -15.15 5.87 6.77
C PHE A 114 -16.18 6.74 7.51
N THR A 115 -15.71 7.38 8.59
CA THR A 115 -16.30 8.61 9.10
C THR A 115 -15.54 9.80 8.51
N ARG A 116 -16.10 11.01 8.59
CA ARG A 116 -15.38 12.24 8.20
C ARG A 116 -14.03 12.34 8.91
N ASP A 117 -13.99 11.97 10.18
CA ASP A 117 -12.77 11.99 11.00
C ASP A 117 -11.72 10.98 10.52
N SER A 118 -12.13 9.73 10.30
CA SER A 118 -11.20 8.68 9.87
C SER A 118 -10.68 8.93 8.44
N TRP A 119 -11.51 9.43 7.53
CA TRP A 119 -11.07 9.81 6.19
C TRP A 119 -10.12 11.00 6.22
N ASN A 120 -10.43 12.03 7.02
CA ASN A 120 -9.49 13.14 7.21
C ASN A 120 -8.14 12.66 7.74
N GLY A 121 -8.12 11.77 8.74
CA GLY A 121 -6.90 11.16 9.26
C GLY A 121 -6.15 10.35 8.20
N ARG A 122 -6.88 9.58 7.37
CA ARG A 122 -6.29 8.81 6.27
C ARG A 122 -5.62 9.69 5.22
N ILE A 123 -6.26 10.78 4.83
CA ILE A 123 -5.71 11.74 3.85
C ILE A 123 -4.51 12.49 4.46
N LYS A 124 -4.61 12.96 5.71
CA LYS A 124 -3.50 13.59 6.41
C LYS A 124 -2.25 12.70 6.46
N ALA A 125 -2.43 11.40 6.62
CA ALA A 125 -1.32 10.44 6.69
C ALA A 125 -0.74 10.06 5.31
N CYS A 126 -1.33 10.50 4.20
CA CYS A 126 -0.79 10.19 2.88
C CYS A 126 0.51 10.95 2.59
N ARG A 127 1.31 10.43 1.64
CA ARG A 127 2.59 11.04 1.27
C ARG A 127 2.45 12.45 0.72
N GLY A 128 1.32 12.77 0.11
CA GLY A 128 1.04 14.10 -0.44
C GLY A 128 0.94 15.19 0.64
N ILE A 129 0.62 14.83 1.87
CA ILE A 129 0.46 15.72 3.02
C ILE A 129 1.48 15.41 4.11
N GLY A 130 1.32 14.32 4.86
CA GLY A 130 2.06 14.06 6.09
C GLY A 130 3.57 13.87 5.94
N ALA A 131 4.05 13.44 4.76
CA ALA A 131 5.47 13.26 4.49
C ALA A 131 6.09 14.39 3.65
N SER A 132 5.29 15.39 3.22
CA SER A 132 5.76 16.42 2.27
C SER A 132 5.62 17.85 2.78
N LEU A 133 4.67 18.12 3.69
CA LEU A 133 4.36 19.46 4.16
C LEU A 133 4.92 19.72 5.55
N SER A 134 5.08 21.00 5.90
CA SER A 134 5.40 21.43 7.26
C SER A 134 4.21 21.21 8.21
N GLU A 135 4.46 21.18 9.52
CA GLU A 135 3.42 21.03 10.54
C GLU A 135 2.31 22.09 10.40
N ALA A 136 2.68 23.34 10.16
CA ALA A 136 1.70 24.43 9.98
C ALA A 136 0.83 24.25 8.73
N GLU A 137 1.38 23.77 7.62
CA GLU A 137 0.64 23.46 6.40
C GLU A 137 -0.26 22.23 6.60
N ILE A 138 0.19 21.22 7.34
CA ILE A 138 -0.62 20.04 7.69
C ILE A 138 -1.83 20.47 8.56
N GLU A 139 -1.64 21.35 9.53
CA GLU A 139 -2.73 21.88 10.37
C GLU A 139 -3.74 22.69 9.53
N ALA A 140 -3.24 23.54 8.62
CA ALA A 140 -4.09 24.31 7.72
C ALA A 140 -4.90 23.41 6.79
N PHE A 141 -4.23 22.44 6.16
CA PHE A 141 -4.88 21.42 5.34
C PHE A 141 -5.95 20.65 6.13
N GLU A 142 -5.63 20.16 7.32
CA GLU A 142 -6.58 19.39 8.14
C GLU A 142 -7.85 20.18 8.43
N LYS A 143 -7.72 21.45 8.77
CA LYS A 143 -8.86 22.34 9.03
C LYS A 143 -9.73 22.53 7.78
N GLU A 144 -9.10 22.74 6.63
CA GLU A 144 -9.80 22.96 5.37
C GLU A 144 -10.46 21.66 4.87
N HIS A 145 -9.76 20.54 4.96
CA HIS A 145 -10.30 19.24 4.56
C HIS A 145 -11.48 18.81 5.44
N ARG A 146 -11.45 19.07 6.75
CA ARG A 146 -12.61 18.87 7.65
C ARG A 146 -13.81 19.71 7.22
N SER A 147 -13.58 20.98 6.87
CA SER A 147 -14.63 21.87 6.38
C SER A 147 -15.21 21.38 5.04
N LEU A 148 -14.34 20.93 4.13
CA LEU A 148 -14.74 20.35 2.86
C LEU A 148 -15.64 19.12 3.09
N LEU A 149 -15.22 18.19 3.94
CA LEU A 149 -15.97 16.97 4.23
C LEU A 149 -17.35 17.23 4.84
N GLN A 150 -17.49 18.27 5.67
CA GLN A 150 -18.79 18.70 6.20
C GLN A 150 -19.77 19.13 5.10
N GLN A 151 -19.25 19.66 3.98
CA GLN A 151 -20.07 20.12 2.86
C GLN A 151 -20.43 19.04 1.86
N ILE A 152 -19.55 18.05 1.67
CA ILE A 152 -19.67 17.08 0.55
C ILE A 152 -20.04 15.66 0.97
N ALA A 153 -19.85 15.30 2.24
CA ALA A 153 -20.03 13.93 2.73
C ALA A 153 -20.97 13.86 3.95
N PRO A 154 -21.79 12.81 4.10
CA PRO A 154 -22.46 12.52 5.37
C PRO A 154 -21.44 12.20 6.47
N GLU A 155 -21.89 11.96 7.71
CA GLU A 155 -21.00 11.61 8.83
C GLU A 155 -20.28 10.28 8.60
N GLU A 156 -21.01 9.30 8.09
CA GLU A 156 -20.50 7.98 7.70
C GLU A 156 -20.72 7.79 6.20
N PHE A 157 -19.73 7.28 5.51
CA PHE A 157 -19.75 7.04 4.06
C PHE A 157 -18.76 5.95 3.69
N GLU A 158 -18.84 5.50 2.45
CA GLU A 158 -17.86 4.58 1.87
C GLU A 158 -17.05 5.28 0.81
N ILE A 159 -15.80 4.90 0.67
CA ILE A 159 -14.91 5.32 -0.42
C ILE A 159 -14.61 4.10 -1.28
N LEU A 160 -14.84 4.24 -2.57
CA LEU A 160 -14.52 3.20 -3.53
C LEU A 160 -12.98 3.04 -3.64
N HIS A 161 -12.52 1.83 -3.37
CA HIS A 161 -11.15 1.41 -3.56
C HIS A 161 -11.09 0.23 -4.53
N TYR A 162 -9.92 -0.05 -5.07
CA TYR A 162 -9.60 -1.37 -5.57
C TYR A 162 -8.50 -2.01 -4.71
N ALA A 163 -8.51 -3.32 -4.67
CA ALA A 163 -7.44 -4.11 -4.08
C ALA A 163 -6.84 -5.03 -5.15
N ALA A 164 -5.53 -5.15 -5.13
CA ALA A 164 -4.78 -6.09 -5.94
C ALA A 164 -3.97 -7.00 -5.02
N ILE A 165 -4.06 -8.31 -5.24
CA ILE A 165 -3.39 -9.33 -4.43
C ILE A 165 -2.66 -10.27 -5.37
N ILE A 166 -1.41 -10.57 -5.05
CA ILE A 166 -0.61 -11.60 -5.71
C ILE A 166 -0.07 -12.53 -4.64
N VAL A 167 -0.19 -13.83 -4.87
CA VAL A 167 0.42 -14.87 -4.05
C VAL A 167 1.40 -15.66 -4.90
N MET A 168 2.64 -15.69 -4.47
CA MET A 168 3.71 -16.46 -5.09
C MET A 168 4.19 -17.56 -4.16
N ARG A 169 4.35 -18.77 -4.69
CA ARG A 169 4.89 -19.93 -3.98
C ARG A 169 6.38 -20.07 -4.23
N LYS A 170 7.14 -20.33 -3.18
CA LYS A 170 8.57 -20.69 -3.28
C LYS A 170 8.77 -21.91 -4.18
N LYS A 171 9.71 -21.81 -5.13
CA LYS A 171 10.13 -22.96 -5.95
C LYS A 171 11.04 -23.88 -5.14
N PRO A 172 10.92 -25.20 -5.28
CA PRO A 172 11.84 -26.15 -4.65
C PRO A 172 13.21 -26.15 -5.35
N GLY A 173 14.27 -26.51 -4.62
CA GLY A 173 15.52 -26.98 -5.22
C GLY A 173 16.54 -25.91 -5.68
N LEU A 174 16.56 -24.73 -5.04
CA LEU A 174 17.60 -23.69 -5.22
C LEU A 174 18.43 -23.48 -3.94
N ASP A 175 18.59 -24.53 -3.12
CA ASP A 175 19.39 -24.48 -1.87
C ASP A 175 20.89 -24.57 -2.16
#